data_442bc40c771461cd0912c6f1a01494fa
#
_entry.id   442bc40c771461cd0912c6f1a01494fa
#
_cell.length_a   1.000
_cell.length_b   1.000
_cell.length_c   1.000
_cell.angle_alpha   90.00
_cell.angle_beta   90.00
_cell.angle_gamma   90.00
#
_symmetry.space_group_name_H-M   'P 1'
#
loop_
_entity.id
_entity.type
_entity.pdbx_description
1 polymer ?
#
loop_
_entity_poly.entity_id
_entity_poly.type
_entity_poly.pdbx_seq_one_letter_code
_entity_poly.pdbx_strand_id
1 'polypeptide(L)'
;MLACPGSVELEQIADALLTPDRGEPAASTVQWDAHDTLDTAQGAIAYWTVGSGPTVLLVHGWEGWHAQMDAFVAPLLGRGARVVSLDLPAHGESGGVTASPLDCGAAIAALGAHIGPLAGAIGHSGGCPSIAIAMRGGLRVQRVALIATPERWERYVRWFAQEEGVDPERLIDTLRARGVDVASLVLPETASTFDVPALIVHSLDDRTTKIEGAQRVAAAWRGSEFLTVDGLGHMRILKDPAIVDRVAQFICSV
;
A
#
# COMPACT_ATOMS: atom_id res chain seq x y z
N MET A 1 -5.54 -16.60 31.96
CA MET A 1 -4.40 -15.69 32.27
C MET A 1 -3.39 -15.92 31.16
N LEU A 2 -3.24 -14.97 30.23
CA LEU A 2 -2.14 -14.99 29.26
C LEU A 2 -0.84 -14.82 30.03
N ALA A 3 0.15 -15.64 29.74
CA ALA A 3 1.48 -15.49 30.33
C ALA A 3 2.01 -14.09 29.98
N CYS A 4 2.66 -13.42 30.94
CA CYS A 4 3.29 -12.14 30.68
C CYS A 4 4.61 -12.43 29.92
N PRO A 5 4.69 -12.22 28.60
CA PRO A 5 5.91 -12.49 27.84
C PRO A 5 7.03 -11.59 28.34
N GLY A 6 8.27 -12.11 28.34
CA GLY A 6 9.45 -11.32 28.66
C GLY A 6 9.67 -10.20 27.63
N SER A 7 10.50 -9.21 27.95
CA SER A 7 10.82 -8.12 27.00
C SER A 7 11.46 -8.65 25.70
N VAL A 8 12.29 -9.70 25.77
CA VAL A 8 12.92 -10.33 24.61
C VAL A 8 11.90 -10.99 23.68
N GLU A 9 10.87 -11.61 24.23
CA GLU A 9 9.79 -12.24 23.46
C GLU A 9 8.94 -11.19 22.71
N LEU A 10 8.65 -10.05 23.32
CA LEU A 10 7.94 -8.94 22.66
C LEU A 10 8.76 -8.32 21.54
N GLU A 11 10.09 -8.21 21.69
CA GLU A 11 10.97 -7.74 20.62
C GLU A 11 10.96 -8.70 19.43
N GLN A 12 10.96 -10.02 19.67
CA GLN A 12 10.85 -11.02 18.61
C GLN A 12 9.50 -10.99 17.89
N ILE A 13 8.41 -10.78 18.63
CA ILE A 13 7.07 -10.64 18.06
C ILE A 13 6.95 -9.34 17.24
N ALA A 14 7.56 -8.25 17.71
CA ALA A 14 7.63 -7.01 16.93
C ALA A 14 8.46 -7.18 15.65
N ASP A 15 9.57 -7.94 15.70
CA ASP A 15 10.34 -8.29 14.50
C ASP A 15 9.49 -9.10 13.52
N ALA A 16 8.77 -10.12 14.01
CA ALA A 16 7.89 -10.94 13.18
C ALA A 16 6.78 -10.11 12.51
N LEU A 17 6.13 -9.21 13.26
CA LEU A 17 5.12 -8.29 12.72
C LEU A 17 5.67 -7.41 11.58
N LEU A 18 6.90 -6.94 11.72
CA LEU A 18 7.54 -6.05 10.75
C LEU A 18 8.26 -6.80 9.62
N THR A 19 8.35 -8.13 9.68
CA THR A 19 8.98 -8.97 8.66
C THR A 19 7.90 -9.57 7.76
N PRO A 20 7.70 -9.01 6.54
CA PRO A 20 6.72 -9.59 5.62
C PRO A 20 7.19 -10.96 5.13
N ASP A 21 6.23 -11.89 5.00
CA ASP A 21 6.50 -13.13 4.28
C ASP A 21 6.63 -12.82 2.78
N ARG A 22 7.81 -13.08 2.22
CA ARG A 22 8.06 -12.85 0.79
C ARG A 22 7.46 -13.94 -0.10
N GLY A 23 7.14 -15.09 0.47
CA GLY A 23 6.59 -16.24 -0.26
C GLY A 23 7.43 -16.63 -1.48
N GLU A 24 6.78 -17.29 -2.43
CA GLU A 24 7.31 -17.52 -3.77
C GLU A 24 6.55 -16.61 -4.76
N PRO A 25 7.09 -15.43 -5.14
CA PRO A 25 6.40 -14.51 -6.03
C PRO A 25 6.14 -15.17 -7.39
N ALA A 26 4.89 -15.15 -7.84
CA ALA A 26 4.59 -15.53 -9.21
C ALA A 26 5.25 -14.54 -10.18
N ALA A 27 5.79 -15.06 -11.28
CA ALA A 27 6.40 -14.21 -12.30
C ALA A 27 5.37 -13.18 -12.84
N SER A 28 5.84 -11.96 -13.11
CA SER A 28 5.04 -10.96 -13.80
C SER A 28 4.63 -11.45 -15.19
N THR A 29 3.39 -11.13 -15.56
CA THR A 29 2.85 -11.39 -16.91
C THR A 29 3.13 -10.23 -17.86
N VAL A 30 3.70 -9.15 -17.37
CA VAL A 30 4.02 -7.94 -18.12
C VAL A 30 5.44 -8.03 -18.69
N GLN A 31 5.59 -7.66 -19.96
CA GLN A 31 6.90 -7.41 -20.53
C GLN A 31 7.31 -5.97 -20.18
N TRP A 32 8.16 -5.83 -19.20
CA TRP A 32 8.68 -4.55 -18.73
C TRP A 32 9.81 -4.06 -19.65
N ASP A 33 9.88 -2.74 -19.89
CA ASP A 33 10.95 -2.12 -20.69
C ASP A 33 12.26 -2.03 -19.90
N ALA A 34 12.16 -1.83 -18.58
CA ALA A 34 13.32 -1.79 -17.68
C ALA A 34 12.95 -2.33 -16.29
N HIS A 35 13.96 -2.87 -15.62
CA HIS A 35 13.96 -3.26 -14.22
C HIS A 35 15.20 -2.65 -13.59
N ASP A 36 14.99 -1.79 -12.61
CA ASP A 36 16.05 -1.00 -11.97
C ASP A 36 15.93 -1.07 -10.45
N THR A 37 16.94 -0.57 -9.78
CA THR A 37 17.00 -0.50 -8.32
C THR A 37 17.37 0.91 -7.88
N LEU A 38 16.66 1.47 -6.91
CA LEU A 38 16.96 2.74 -6.28
C LEU A 38 17.44 2.53 -4.85
N ASP A 39 18.65 2.98 -4.53
CA ASP A 39 19.14 2.99 -3.15
C ASP A 39 18.40 4.08 -2.35
N THR A 40 17.82 3.67 -1.24
CA THR A 40 17.09 4.55 -0.31
C THR A 40 17.54 4.32 1.13
N ALA A 41 17.11 5.17 2.05
CA ALA A 41 17.34 4.97 3.48
C ALA A 41 16.64 3.70 4.04
N GLN A 42 15.64 3.17 3.33
CA GLN A 42 14.91 1.95 3.65
C GLN A 42 15.50 0.71 2.99
N GLY A 43 16.63 0.84 2.29
CA GLY A 43 17.28 -0.20 1.49
C GLY A 43 17.10 0.02 0.00
N ALA A 44 17.61 -0.91 -0.79
CA ALA A 44 17.47 -0.91 -2.25
C ALA A 44 16.03 -1.25 -2.64
N ILE A 45 15.37 -0.40 -3.42
CA ILE A 45 13.99 -0.57 -3.88
C ILE A 45 13.99 -1.00 -5.34
N ALA A 46 13.53 -2.22 -5.60
CA ALA A 46 13.35 -2.73 -6.94
C ALA A 46 12.08 -2.12 -7.58
N TYR A 47 12.18 -1.69 -8.83
CA TYR A 47 11.04 -1.16 -9.58
C TYR A 47 11.15 -1.46 -11.06
N TRP A 48 10.00 -1.55 -11.70
CA TRP A 48 9.84 -1.88 -13.11
C TRP A 48 9.16 -0.74 -13.83
N THR A 49 9.53 -0.51 -15.06
CA THR A 49 8.94 0.55 -15.89
C THR A 49 8.54 0.03 -17.26
N VAL A 50 7.40 0.51 -17.78
CA VAL A 50 6.97 0.21 -19.15
C VAL A 50 6.16 1.38 -19.71
N GLY A 51 6.30 1.63 -21.00
CA GLY A 51 5.60 2.68 -21.74
C GLY A 51 6.21 4.07 -21.58
N SER A 52 5.53 5.05 -22.14
CA SER A 52 5.94 6.46 -22.14
C SER A 52 4.73 7.37 -21.93
N GLY A 53 4.96 8.56 -21.38
CA GLY A 53 3.89 9.53 -21.10
C GLY A 53 3.76 9.85 -19.62
N PRO A 54 2.58 10.33 -19.16
CA PRO A 54 2.35 10.64 -17.76
C PRO A 54 2.52 9.41 -16.87
N THR A 55 3.32 9.55 -15.80
CA THR A 55 3.70 8.42 -14.96
C THR A 55 2.61 8.03 -13.97
N VAL A 56 2.25 6.75 -13.94
CA VAL A 56 1.35 6.14 -12.96
C VAL A 56 2.12 5.12 -12.13
N LEU A 57 2.08 5.26 -10.81
CA LEU A 57 2.73 4.37 -9.85
C LEU A 57 1.75 3.30 -9.37
N LEU A 58 2.16 2.03 -9.39
CA LEU A 58 1.43 0.89 -8.85
C LEU A 58 2.09 0.42 -7.55
N VAL A 59 1.31 0.30 -6.47
CA VAL A 59 1.79 -0.06 -5.13
C VAL A 59 0.98 -1.24 -4.58
N HIS A 60 1.64 -2.37 -4.40
CA HIS A 60 1.04 -3.59 -3.83
C HIS A 60 0.76 -3.49 -2.34
N GLY A 61 0.05 -4.47 -1.78
CA GLY A 61 -0.24 -4.60 -0.35
C GLY A 61 0.87 -5.28 0.45
N TRP A 62 0.66 -5.42 1.77
CA TRP A 62 1.54 -6.18 2.65
C TRP A 62 1.68 -7.64 2.16
N GLU A 63 2.89 -8.19 2.23
CA GLU A 63 3.23 -9.53 1.71
C GLU A 63 2.97 -9.71 0.21
N GLY A 64 2.86 -8.59 -0.50
CA GLY A 64 2.70 -8.55 -1.94
C GLY A 64 4.02 -8.33 -2.70
N TRP A 65 3.89 -8.16 -4.00
CA TRP A 65 4.97 -7.78 -4.92
C TRP A 65 4.38 -7.11 -6.17
N HIS A 66 5.23 -6.49 -6.96
CA HIS A 66 4.84 -5.70 -8.15
C HIS A 66 3.86 -6.42 -9.09
N ALA A 67 4.05 -7.73 -9.36
CA ALA A 67 3.20 -8.46 -10.29
C ALA A 67 1.74 -8.67 -9.83
N GLN A 68 1.43 -8.44 -8.55
CA GLN A 68 0.04 -8.41 -8.10
C GLN A 68 -0.77 -7.30 -8.77
N MET A 69 -0.09 -6.26 -9.26
CA MET A 69 -0.70 -5.10 -9.90
C MET A 69 -0.71 -5.18 -11.43
N ASP A 70 -0.24 -6.27 -12.03
CA ASP A 70 -0.07 -6.44 -13.48
C ASP A 70 -1.34 -6.16 -14.29
N ALA A 71 -2.51 -6.48 -13.75
CA ALA A 71 -3.78 -6.29 -14.46
C ALA A 71 -4.04 -4.82 -14.83
N PHE A 72 -3.46 -3.86 -14.10
CA PHE A 72 -3.60 -2.42 -14.38
C PHE A 72 -2.70 -1.94 -15.51
N VAL A 73 -1.63 -2.67 -15.84
CA VAL A 73 -0.59 -2.21 -16.76
C VAL A 73 -1.13 -2.00 -18.18
N ALA A 74 -1.73 -3.03 -18.78
CA ALA A 74 -2.24 -2.93 -20.15
C ALA A 74 -3.33 -1.84 -20.33
N PRO A 75 -4.33 -1.70 -19.44
CA PRO A 75 -5.30 -0.61 -19.53
C PRO A 75 -4.71 0.80 -19.38
N LEU A 76 -3.66 0.96 -18.57
CA LEU A 76 -2.95 2.24 -18.42
C LEU A 76 -2.11 2.56 -19.66
N LEU A 77 -1.38 1.58 -20.20
CA LEU A 77 -0.63 1.73 -21.45
C LEU A 77 -1.57 2.09 -22.62
N GLY A 78 -2.73 1.43 -22.70
CA GLY A 78 -3.76 1.73 -23.71
C GLY A 78 -4.30 3.17 -23.64
N ARG A 79 -4.08 3.85 -22.50
CA ARG A 79 -4.42 5.28 -22.29
C ARG A 79 -3.22 6.22 -22.40
N GLY A 80 -2.08 5.70 -22.85
CA GLY A 80 -0.88 6.49 -23.08
C GLY A 80 -0.08 6.82 -21.81
N ALA A 81 -0.26 6.07 -20.73
CA ALA A 81 0.53 6.25 -19.52
C ALA A 81 1.90 5.54 -19.60
N ARG A 82 2.88 6.05 -18.87
CA ARG A 82 4.04 5.30 -18.42
C ARG A 82 3.70 4.66 -17.08
N VAL A 83 3.89 3.36 -16.95
CA VAL A 83 3.62 2.63 -15.72
C VAL A 83 4.92 2.33 -14.98
N VAL A 84 4.93 2.60 -13.69
CA VAL A 84 5.99 2.21 -12.76
C VAL A 84 5.36 1.33 -11.69
N SER A 85 5.90 0.14 -11.48
CA SER A 85 5.52 -0.75 -10.36
C SER A 85 6.75 -1.01 -9.51
N LEU A 86 6.59 -1.10 -8.19
CA LEU A 86 7.70 -1.33 -7.27
C LEU A 86 7.42 -2.53 -6.37
N ASP A 87 8.48 -3.08 -5.80
CA ASP A 87 8.39 -3.88 -4.58
C ASP A 87 8.68 -2.97 -3.38
N LEU A 88 7.81 -2.98 -2.36
CA LEU A 88 7.98 -2.22 -1.13
C LEU A 88 9.23 -2.71 -0.34
N PRO A 89 9.79 -1.91 0.58
CA PRO A 89 10.89 -2.37 1.45
C PRO A 89 10.60 -3.71 2.09
N ALA A 90 11.57 -4.60 2.14
CA ALA A 90 11.48 -5.97 2.64
C ALA A 90 10.52 -6.90 1.88
N HIS A 91 9.93 -6.49 0.75
CA HIS A 91 9.06 -7.32 -0.10
C HIS A 91 9.74 -7.66 -1.43
N GLY A 92 9.27 -8.73 -2.07
CA GLY A 92 9.71 -9.14 -3.41
C GLY A 92 11.23 -9.10 -3.60
N GLU A 93 11.70 -8.35 -4.59
CA GLU A 93 13.13 -8.18 -4.91
C GLU A 93 13.76 -6.98 -4.20
N SER A 94 12.99 -6.17 -3.46
CA SER A 94 13.53 -5.06 -2.68
C SER A 94 14.34 -5.53 -1.48
N GLY A 95 15.31 -4.72 -1.10
CA GLY A 95 16.17 -4.91 0.07
C GLY A 95 15.43 -4.73 1.39
N GLY A 96 16.16 -4.98 2.48
CA GLY A 96 15.63 -4.90 3.84
C GLY A 96 15.12 -6.25 4.35
N VAL A 97 14.91 -6.34 5.65
CA VAL A 97 14.35 -7.52 6.34
C VAL A 97 13.01 -7.16 6.97
N THR A 98 12.91 -5.96 7.50
CA THR A 98 11.70 -5.44 8.14
C THR A 98 11.22 -4.19 7.44
N ALA A 99 9.92 -3.94 7.51
CA ALA A 99 9.30 -2.71 7.04
C ALA A 99 8.10 -2.33 7.93
N SER A 100 7.87 -1.05 8.08
CA SER A 100 6.63 -0.49 8.60
C SER A 100 5.90 0.29 7.50
N PRO A 101 4.62 0.67 7.69
CA PRO A 101 3.96 1.57 6.75
C PRO A 101 4.70 2.91 6.56
N LEU A 102 5.45 3.37 7.57
CA LEU A 102 6.27 4.58 7.48
C LEU A 102 7.45 4.37 6.53
N ASP A 103 8.14 3.22 6.63
CA ASP A 103 9.24 2.87 5.73
C ASP A 103 8.76 2.73 4.30
N CYS A 104 7.61 2.07 4.09
CA CYS A 104 6.98 1.95 2.78
C CYS A 104 6.64 3.33 2.19
N GLY A 105 6.05 4.22 2.99
CA GLY A 105 5.75 5.59 2.56
C GLY A 105 7.01 6.39 2.22
N ALA A 106 8.06 6.27 3.01
CA ALA A 106 9.34 6.95 2.75
C ALA A 106 10.01 6.44 1.47
N ALA A 107 10.00 5.12 1.23
CA ALA A 107 10.52 4.53 -0.01
C ALA A 107 9.73 4.98 -1.25
N ILE A 108 8.39 5.04 -1.16
CA ILE A 108 7.54 5.57 -2.24
C ILE A 108 7.86 7.04 -2.50
N ALA A 109 8.06 7.86 -1.47
CA ALA A 109 8.42 9.27 -1.63
C ALA A 109 9.79 9.42 -2.31
N ALA A 110 10.79 8.61 -1.92
CA ALA A 110 12.11 8.59 -2.53
C ALA A 110 12.03 8.18 -4.02
N LEU A 111 11.29 7.12 -4.34
CA LEU A 111 11.07 6.71 -5.73
C LEU A 111 10.34 7.81 -6.51
N GLY A 112 9.31 8.42 -5.95
CA GLY A 112 8.60 9.54 -6.58
C GLY A 112 9.50 10.75 -6.87
N ALA A 113 10.43 11.07 -5.98
CA ALA A 113 11.44 12.12 -6.21
C ALA A 113 12.40 11.76 -7.35
N HIS A 114 12.73 10.47 -7.50
CA HIS A 114 13.61 9.96 -8.55
C HIS A 114 12.92 9.94 -9.94
N ILE A 115 11.69 9.43 -10.02
CA ILE A 115 10.98 9.26 -11.29
C ILE A 115 10.19 10.49 -11.75
N GLY A 116 10.07 11.50 -10.90
CA GLY A 116 9.36 12.76 -11.16
C GLY A 116 7.88 12.75 -10.78
N PRO A 117 7.16 13.82 -11.12
CA PRO A 117 5.75 13.98 -10.74
C PRO A 117 4.87 12.87 -11.29
N LEU A 118 3.94 12.38 -10.47
CA LEU A 118 3.01 11.33 -10.85
C LEU A 118 1.69 11.91 -11.37
N ALA A 119 1.24 11.43 -12.52
CA ALA A 119 -0.13 11.66 -12.99
C ALA A 119 -1.13 10.87 -12.12
N GLY A 120 -0.71 9.70 -11.61
CA GLY A 120 -1.54 8.91 -10.73
C GLY A 120 -0.76 7.93 -9.88
N ALA A 121 -1.41 7.47 -8.80
CA ALA A 121 -0.94 6.35 -7.99
C ALA A 121 -2.11 5.42 -7.69
N ILE A 122 -1.88 4.12 -7.81
CA ILE A 122 -2.86 3.07 -7.50
C ILE A 122 -2.27 2.21 -6.38
N GLY A 123 -2.96 2.15 -5.25
CA GLY A 123 -2.55 1.33 -4.11
C GLY A 123 -3.54 0.23 -3.80
N HIS A 124 -3.04 -0.89 -3.34
CA HIS A 124 -3.82 -1.99 -2.80
C HIS A 124 -3.52 -2.20 -1.32
N SER A 125 -4.56 -2.42 -0.51
CA SER A 125 -4.42 -2.81 0.91
C SER A 125 -3.40 -1.94 1.65
N GLY A 126 -2.32 -2.50 2.21
CA GLY A 126 -1.22 -1.78 2.88
C GLY A 126 -0.51 -0.74 2.01
N GLY A 127 -0.55 -0.87 0.68
CA GLY A 127 -0.05 0.14 -0.26
C GLY A 127 -0.84 1.45 -0.21
N CYS A 128 -2.12 1.41 0.16
CA CYS A 128 -2.97 2.60 0.26
C CYS A 128 -2.48 3.59 1.33
N PRO A 129 -2.33 3.21 2.61
CA PRO A 129 -1.78 4.11 3.61
C PRO A 129 -0.33 4.51 3.30
N SER A 130 0.47 3.63 2.67
CA SER A 130 1.84 3.94 2.28
C SER A 130 1.89 5.09 1.25
N ILE A 131 0.99 5.11 0.26
CA ILE A 131 0.84 6.25 -0.67
C ILE A 131 0.45 7.52 0.09
N ALA A 132 -0.50 7.46 1.02
CA ALA A 132 -0.93 8.63 1.79
C ALA A 132 0.21 9.18 2.67
N ILE A 133 1.02 8.31 3.28
CA ILE A 133 2.21 8.70 4.03
C ILE A 133 3.22 9.38 3.10
N ALA A 134 3.48 8.82 1.91
CA ALA A 134 4.36 9.43 0.91
C ALA A 134 3.86 10.81 0.46
N MET A 135 2.55 10.98 0.23
CA MET A 135 1.94 12.26 -0.11
C MET A 135 2.12 13.29 1.01
N ARG A 136 1.93 12.89 2.26
CA ARG A 136 2.22 13.72 3.42
C ARG A 136 3.70 14.11 3.51
N GLY A 137 4.59 13.25 3.04
CA GLY A 137 6.04 13.47 2.90
C GLY A 137 6.46 14.28 1.66
N GLY A 138 5.49 14.76 0.86
CA GLY A 138 5.75 15.61 -0.31
C GLY A 138 5.69 14.93 -1.67
N LEU A 139 5.26 13.66 -1.75
CA LEU A 139 5.00 13.01 -3.04
C LEU A 139 3.95 13.82 -3.83
N ARG A 140 4.30 14.21 -5.05
CA ARG A 140 3.39 14.92 -5.95
C ARG A 140 2.65 13.93 -6.83
N VAL A 141 1.34 13.88 -6.68
CA VAL A 141 0.45 13.02 -7.47
C VAL A 141 -0.82 13.80 -7.83
N GLN A 142 -1.33 13.61 -9.04
CA GLN A 142 -2.52 14.33 -9.50
C GLN A 142 -3.83 13.60 -9.17
N ARG A 143 -3.82 12.27 -9.12
CA ARG A 143 -4.99 11.42 -8.80
C ARG A 143 -4.56 10.18 -8.05
N VAL A 144 -5.42 9.68 -7.17
CA VAL A 144 -5.11 8.47 -6.37
C VAL A 144 -6.26 7.48 -6.45
N ALA A 145 -5.97 6.20 -6.66
CA ALA A 145 -6.94 5.14 -6.49
C ALA A 145 -6.50 4.21 -5.34
N LEU A 146 -7.39 3.99 -4.39
CA LEU A 146 -7.18 3.15 -3.21
C LEU A 146 -8.11 1.95 -3.25
N ILE A 147 -7.55 0.75 -3.36
CA ILE A 147 -8.31 -0.50 -3.52
C ILE A 147 -8.17 -1.33 -2.25
N ALA A 148 -9.29 -1.75 -1.67
CA ALA A 148 -9.35 -2.55 -0.45
C ALA A 148 -8.54 -1.92 0.70
N THR A 149 -8.68 -0.60 0.91
CA THR A 149 -7.87 0.16 1.85
C THR A 149 -8.22 -0.13 3.31
N PRO A 150 -7.24 -0.37 4.20
CA PRO A 150 -7.43 -0.29 5.63
C PRO A 150 -7.53 1.18 6.08
N GLU A 151 -8.19 1.42 7.23
CA GLU A 151 -8.26 2.76 7.83
C GLU A 151 -7.16 3.01 8.85
N ARG A 152 -6.72 1.94 9.56
CA ARG A 152 -5.78 2.01 10.68
C ARG A 152 -4.87 0.79 10.67
N TRP A 153 -3.58 1.02 10.78
CA TRP A 153 -2.63 -0.07 10.95
C TRP A 153 -2.74 -0.72 12.34
N GLU A 154 -3.17 0.04 13.34
CA GLU A 154 -3.41 -0.43 14.71
C GLU A 154 -4.30 -1.70 14.76
N ARG A 155 -5.29 -1.81 13.87
CA ARG A 155 -6.16 -3.01 13.81
C ARG A 155 -5.37 -4.26 13.46
N TYR A 156 -4.43 -4.15 12.53
CA TYR A 156 -3.55 -5.25 12.15
C TYR A 156 -2.61 -5.62 13.29
N VAL A 157 -2.00 -4.64 13.95
CA VAL A 157 -1.13 -4.84 15.11
C VAL A 157 -1.88 -5.57 16.25
N ARG A 158 -3.10 -5.13 16.55
CA ARG A 158 -3.93 -5.76 17.59
C ARG A 158 -4.35 -7.18 17.23
N TRP A 159 -4.72 -7.41 15.99
CA TRP A 159 -5.03 -8.75 15.50
C TRP A 159 -3.79 -9.66 15.62
N PHE A 160 -2.64 -9.21 15.15
CA PHE A 160 -1.39 -9.96 15.20
C PHE A 160 -0.98 -10.29 16.65
N ALA A 161 -1.08 -9.32 17.56
CA ALA A 161 -0.81 -9.54 18.97
C ALA A 161 -1.73 -10.62 19.59
N GLN A 162 -3.00 -10.66 19.18
CA GLN A 162 -3.95 -11.68 19.62
C GLN A 162 -3.60 -13.08 19.10
N GLU A 163 -3.20 -13.20 17.83
CA GLU A 163 -2.72 -14.46 17.25
C GLU A 163 -1.46 -14.98 17.96
N GLU A 164 -0.54 -14.08 18.32
CA GLU A 164 0.69 -14.40 19.07
C GLU A 164 0.44 -14.57 20.58
N GLY A 165 -0.78 -14.39 21.06
CA GLY A 165 -1.15 -14.57 22.47
C GLY A 165 -0.57 -13.53 23.43
N VAL A 166 -0.23 -12.32 22.93
CA VAL A 166 0.32 -11.24 23.74
C VAL A 166 -0.65 -10.08 23.91
N ASP A 167 -0.42 -9.25 24.92
CA ASP A 167 -1.19 -8.04 25.14
C ASP A 167 -0.90 -7.03 24.01
N PRO A 168 -1.93 -6.60 23.23
CA PRO A 168 -1.77 -5.63 22.17
C PRO A 168 -1.13 -4.30 22.58
N GLU A 169 -1.43 -3.81 23.80
CA GLU A 169 -0.86 -2.53 24.27
C GLU A 169 0.65 -2.65 24.46
N ARG A 170 1.13 -3.79 24.97
CA ARG A 170 2.57 -4.03 25.14
C ARG A 170 3.31 -4.11 23.80
N LEU A 171 2.69 -4.74 22.78
CA LEU A 171 3.26 -4.76 21.43
C LEU A 171 3.29 -3.35 20.81
N ILE A 172 2.22 -2.57 20.98
CA ILE A 172 2.15 -1.18 20.54
C ILE A 172 3.22 -0.32 21.21
N ASP A 173 3.43 -0.48 22.52
CA ASP A 173 4.48 0.23 23.25
C ASP A 173 5.89 -0.17 22.79
N THR A 174 6.11 -1.45 22.49
CA THR A 174 7.37 -1.95 21.92
C THR A 174 7.63 -1.32 20.55
N LEU A 175 6.63 -1.28 19.67
CA LEU A 175 6.75 -0.63 18.36
C LEU A 175 7.02 0.87 18.50
N ARG A 176 6.35 1.55 19.43
CA ARG A 176 6.59 2.98 19.72
C ARG A 176 8.02 3.23 20.20
N ALA A 177 8.57 2.37 21.06
CA ALA A 177 9.96 2.46 21.49
C ALA A 177 10.97 2.30 20.34
N ARG A 178 10.60 1.62 19.27
CA ARG A 178 11.35 1.49 18.01
C ARG A 178 11.11 2.66 17.03
N GLY A 179 10.36 3.67 17.42
CA GLY A 179 10.03 4.83 16.58
C GLY A 179 8.84 4.61 15.64
N VAL A 180 8.11 3.49 15.77
CA VAL A 180 6.90 3.21 14.99
C VAL A 180 5.67 3.60 15.81
N ASP A 181 5.19 4.83 15.64
CA ASP A 181 3.98 5.30 16.30
C ASP A 181 2.74 4.79 15.57
N VAL A 182 2.23 3.64 16.04
CA VAL A 182 1.04 2.96 15.50
C VAL A 182 -0.19 3.88 15.51
N ALA A 183 -0.33 4.71 16.55
CA ALA A 183 -1.50 5.59 16.72
C ALA A 183 -1.54 6.71 15.67
N SER A 184 -0.40 7.12 15.13
CA SER A 184 -0.33 8.17 14.09
C SER A 184 -0.74 7.68 12.69
N LEU A 185 -0.91 6.37 12.50
CA LEU A 185 -1.19 5.74 11.21
C LEU A 185 -2.70 5.57 11.00
N VAL A 186 -3.42 6.71 10.99
CA VAL A 186 -4.86 6.81 10.79
C VAL A 186 -5.12 7.44 9.42
N LEU A 187 -5.54 6.62 8.46
CA LEU A 187 -5.71 7.07 7.08
C LEU A 187 -6.82 8.13 6.91
N PRO A 188 -8.00 8.06 7.56
CA PRO A 188 -8.99 9.14 7.47
C PRO A 188 -8.46 10.51 7.91
N GLU A 189 -7.67 10.57 8.97
CA GLU A 189 -7.08 11.83 9.44
C GLU A 189 -6.09 12.39 8.40
N THR A 190 -5.23 11.52 7.85
CA THR A 190 -4.30 11.88 6.77
C THR A 190 -5.05 12.30 5.51
N ALA A 191 -6.09 11.56 5.11
CA ALA A 191 -6.90 11.80 3.93
C ALA A 191 -7.59 13.18 3.96
N SER A 192 -8.00 13.65 5.15
CA SER A 192 -8.65 14.96 5.32
C SER A 192 -7.78 16.15 4.92
N THR A 193 -6.46 15.94 4.80
CA THR A 193 -5.48 16.98 4.43
C THR A 193 -5.23 17.06 2.93
N PHE A 194 -5.81 16.18 2.13
CA PHE A 194 -5.58 16.12 0.69
C PHE A 194 -6.75 16.71 -0.11
N ASP A 195 -6.40 17.46 -1.17
CA ASP A 195 -7.34 18.05 -2.13
C ASP A 195 -7.24 17.37 -3.52
N VAL A 196 -6.36 16.37 -3.70
CA VAL A 196 -6.27 15.63 -4.96
C VAL A 196 -7.47 14.69 -5.13
N PRO A 197 -8.04 14.54 -6.35
CA PRO A 197 -9.10 13.59 -6.60
C PRO A 197 -8.71 12.16 -6.22
N ALA A 198 -9.60 11.46 -5.53
CA ALA A 198 -9.38 10.07 -5.12
C ALA A 198 -10.56 9.17 -5.54
N LEU A 199 -10.26 7.94 -5.97
CA LEU A 199 -11.23 6.87 -6.14
C LEU A 199 -10.94 5.78 -5.12
N ILE A 200 -11.90 5.49 -4.25
CA ILE A 200 -11.77 4.45 -3.24
C ILE A 200 -12.68 3.29 -3.66
N VAL A 201 -12.10 2.11 -3.84
CA VAL A 201 -12.81 0.90 -4.31
C VAL A 201 -12.76 -0.18 -3.24
N HIS A 202 -13.89 -0.78 -2.89
CA HIS A 202 -13.95 -1.81 -1.87
C HIS A 202 -14.99 -2.88 -2.17
N SER A 203 -14.67 -4.15 -1.85
CA SER A 203 -15.62 -5.25 -1.97
C SER A 203 -16.39 -5.46 -0.66
N LEU A 204 -17.70 -5.63 -0.74
CA LEU A 204 -18.57 -5.83 0.42
C LEU A 204 -18.21 -7.11 1.21
N ASP A 205 -17.73 -8.11 0.50
CA ASP A 205 -17.33 -9.42 1.05
C ASP A 205 -15.84 -9.50 1.44
N ASP A 206 -15.12 -8.35 1.48
CA ASP A 206 -13.73 -8.32 1.94
C ASP A 206 -13.63 -8.67 3.42
N ARG A 207 -12.92 -9.77 3.73
CA ARG A 207 -12.72 -10.26 5.09
C ARG A 207 -11.43 -9.79 5.74
N THR A 208 -10.50 -9.26 4.94
CA THR A 208 -9.19 -8.77 5.39
C THR A 208 -9.29 -7.32 5.89
N THR A 209 -9.83 -6.45 5.04
CA THR A 209 -10.09 -5.05 5.39
C THR A 209 -11.59 -4.80 5.40
N LYS A 210 -12.07 -4.14 6.45
CA LYS A 210 -13.51 -3.90 6.61
C LYS A 210 -13.95 -2.68 5.81
N ILE A 211 -15.09 -2.81 5.10
CA ILE A 211 -15.65 -1.74 4.27
C ILE A 211 -15.93 -0.45 5.05
N GLU A 212 -16.30 -0.55 6.33
CA GLU A 212 -16.54 0.61 7.16
C GLU A 212 -15.30 1.50 7.32
N GLY A 213 -14.10 0.88 7.26
CA GLY A 213 -12.83 1.61 7.24
C GLY A 213 -12.68 2.43 5.96
N ALA A 214 -12.92 1.81 4.80
CA ALA A 214 -12.88 2.48 3.51
C ALA A 214 -13.93 3.60 3.39
N GLN A 215 -15.12 3.38 3.95
CA GLN A 215 -16.18 4.41 4.04
C GLN A 215 -15.72 5.64 4.84
N ARG A 216 -15.03 5.43 5.98
CA ARG A 216 -14.48 6.55 6.78
C ARG A 216 -13.36 7.28 6.03
N VAL A 217 -12.52 6.56 5.28
CA VAL A 217 -11.51 7.18 4.41
C VAL A 217 -12.18 8.04 3.34
N ALA A 218 -13.19 7.51 2.65
CA ALA A 218 -13.93 8.24 1.63
C ALA A 218 -14.63 9.48 2.20
N ALA A 219 -15.28 9.36 3.34
CA ALA A 219 -15.95 10.49 4.00
C ALA A 219 -14.98 11.61 4.43
N ALA A 220 -13.75 11.25 4.76
CA ALA A 220 -12.72 12.22 5.17
C ALA A 220 -11.98 12.85 3.97
N TRP A 221 -11.87 12.15 2.84
CA TRP A 221 -11.16 12.62 1.66
C TRP A 221 -12.04 13.50 0.78
N ARG A 222 -11.81 14.80 0.80
CA ARG A 222 -12.62 15.76 0.05
C ARG A 222 -12.64 15.45 -1.45
N GLY A 223 -13.86 15.33 -2.00
CA GLY A 223 -14.05 15.09 -3.43
C GLY A 223 -13.68 13.69 -3.89
N SER A 224 -13.56 12.74 -2.96
CA SER A 224 -13.37 11.34 -3.34
C SER A 224 -14.65 10.73 -3.92
N GLU A 225 -14.45 9.79 -4.85
CA GLU A 225 -15.49 8.86 -5.30
C GLU A 225 -15.36 7.56 -4.51
N PHE A 226 -16.47 6.98 -4.06
CA PHE A 226 -16.50 5.69 -3.39
C PHE A 226 -17.27 4.68 -4.23
N LEU A 227 -16.58 3.62 -4.65
CA LEU A 227 -17.15 2.54 -5.46
C LEU A 227 -17.15 1.24 -4.64
N THR A 228 -18.33 0.65 -4.47
CA THR A 228 -18.50 -0.67 -3.85
C THR A 228 -18.82 -1.72 -4.88
N VAL A 229 -18.28 -2.92 -4.68
CA VAL A 229 -18.56 -4.13 -5.45
C VAL A 229 -18.84 -5.27 -4.50
N ASP A 230 -19.38 -6.38 -5.00
CA ASP A 230 -19.63 -7.56 -4.20
C ASP A 230 -19.04 -8.81 -4.86
N GLY A 231 -18.71 -9.82 -4.04
CA GLY A 231 -18.22 -11.11 -4.50
C GLY A 231 -16.76 -11.15 -4.97
N LEU A 232 -16.01 -10.03 -4.88
CA LEU A 232 -14.62 -9.98 -5.33
C LEU A 232 -13.60 -10.16 -4.20
N GLY A 233 -14.00 -9.91 -2.95
CA GLY A 233 -13.13 -10.02 -1.77
C GLY A 233 -11.88 -9.15 -1.87
N HIS A 234 -10.85 -9.49 -1.08
CA HIS A 234 -9.65 -8.67 -0.93
C HIS A 234 -8.71 -8.70 -2.15
N MET A 235 -8.56 -9.87 -2.78
CA MET A 235 -7.54 -10.07 -3.84
C MET A 235 -8.13 -10.12 -5.25
N ARG A 236 -9.33 -10.73 -5.43
CA ARG A 236 -9.92 -10.84 -6.78
C ARG A 236 -10.30 -9.50 -7.38
N ILE A 237 -10.55 -8.50 -6.53
CA ILE A 237 -10.84 -7.11 -6.93
C ILE A 237 -9.73 -6.50 -7.80
N LEU A 238 -8.49 -6.93 -7.63
CA LEU A 238 -7.36 -6.49 -8.46
C LEU A 238 -7.37 -7.03 -9.89
N LYS A 239 -8.15 -8.08 -10.14
CA LYS A 239 -8.18 -8.80 -11.44
C LYS A 239 -9.52 -8.67 -12.14
N ASP A 240 -10.51 -8.03 -11.53
CA ASP A 240 -11.81 -7.82 -12.16
C ASP A 240 -11.70 -6.78 -13.28
N PRO A 241 -12.03 -7.14 -14.54
CA PRO A 241 -11.82 -6.25 -15.68
C PRO A 241 -12.58 -4.91 -15.59
N ALA A 242 -13.78 -4.92 -14.98
CA ALA A 242 -14.59 -3.70 -14.86
C ALA A 242 -13.98 -2.74 -13.84
N ILE A 243 -13.46 -3.27 -12.73
CA ILE A 243 -12.76 -2.48 -11.70
C ILE A 243 -11.45 -1.94 -12.26
N VAL A 244 -10.65 -2.79 -12.89
CA VAL A 244 -9.37 -2.41 -13.49
C VAL A 244 -9.57 -1.29 -14.52
N ASP A 245 -10.55 -1.41 -15.43
CA ASP A 245 -10.85 -0.41 -16.43
C ASP A 245 -11.34 0.90 -15.80
N ARG A 246 -12.26 0.83 -14.82
CA ARG A 246 -12.77 2.00 -14.09
C ARG A 246 -11.67 2.78 -13.37
N VAL A 247 -10.75 2.07 -12.72
CA VAL A 247 -9.59 2.67 -12.03
C VAL A 247 -8.64 3.31 -13.05
N ALA A 248 -8.30 2.61 -14.13
CA ALA A 248 -7.43 3.14 -15.17
C ALA A 248 -8.06 4.39 -15.85
N GLN A 249 -9.37 4.38 -16.10
CA GLN A 249 -10.11 5.53 -16.62
C GLN A 249 -10.01 6.71 -15.65
N PHE A 250 -10.25 6.50 -14.36
CA PHE A 250 -10.18 7.56 -13.35
C PHE A 250 -8.78 8.18 -13.26
N ILE A 251 -7.75 7.35 -13.23
CA ILE A 251 -6.34 7.79 -13.11
C ILE A 251 -5.91 8.60 -14.35
N CYS A 252 -6.36 8.21 -15.54
CA CYS A 252 -5.98 8.85 -16.80
C CYS A 252 -6.96 9.94 -17.25
N SER A 253 -7.98 10.29 -16.46
CA SER A 253 -8.87 11.41 -16.79
C SER A 253 -8.09 12.73 -16.75
N VAL A 254 -8.22 13.54 -17.80
CA VAL A 254 -7.62 14.88 -17.92
C VAL A 254 -8.45 15.90 -17.16
#